data_2b33e78287bff8821d88869eb9b0c249
#
_entry.id   2b33e78287bff8821d88869eb9b0c249
#
_cell.length_a   1.000
_cell.length_b   1.000
_cell.length_c   1.000
_cell.angle_alpha   90.00
_cell.angle_beta   90.00
_cell.angle_gamma   90.00
#
_symmetry.space_group_name_H-M   'P 1'
#
loop_
_entity.id
_entity.type
_entity.pdbx_description
1 polymer ?
#
loop_
_entity_poly.entity_id
_entity_poly.type
_entity_poly.pdbx_seq_one_letter_code
_entity_poly.pdbx_strand_id
1 'polypeptide(L)'
;MDYACCLYCNAKFHSSRSDQLFCSKRCRIKYNNCNDMILTLKKQWFDMIISGEKTEEYREIKPYWEKRFLHYFGKIYDFSQTPPQVIWNQHSKNIVFRNGYGYDKPEFTAECSISEGYGDESWGAEKNKKYYVLTIHRIFNKKNIKTE
;
A
#
# COMPACT_ATOMS: atom_id res chain seq x y z
N MET A 1 25.94 -4.89 -9.30
CA MET A 1 24.70 -5.67 -9.19
C MET A 1 23.75 -4.98 -8.25
N ASP A 2 22.58 -4.72 -8.73
CA ASP A 2 21.62 -3.94 -7.98
C ASP A 2 20.71 -4.85 -7.16
N TYR A 3 20.32 -4.36 -6.01
CA TYR A 3 19.28 -5.00 -5.19
C TYR A 3 17.93 -4.36 -5.47
N ALA A 4 16.89 -5.18 -5.45
CA ALA A 4 15.51 -4.72 -5.58
C ALA A 4 14.66 -5.37 -4.50
N CYS A 5 13.48 -4.80 -4.26
CA CYS A 5 12.51 -5.40 -3.35
C CYS A 5 11.40 -6.05 -4.17
N CYS A 6 11.07 -7.29 -3.83
CA CYS A 6 10.01 -8.03 -4.51
C CYS A 6 8.65 -7.36 -4.26
N LEU A 7 7.88 -7.11 -5.31
CA LEU A 7 6.57 -6.48 -5.18
C LEU A 7 5.55 -7.35 -4.44
N TYR A 8 5.78 -8.66 -4.37
CA TYR A 8 4.86 -9.56 -3.71
C TYR A 8 5.25 -9.84 -2.26
N CYS A 9 6.48 -10.37 -2.05
CA CYS A 9 6.90 -10.78 -0.71
C CYS A 9 7.72 -9.74 0.04
N ASN A 10 8.07 -8.65 -0.63
CA ASN A 10 8.85 -7.53 -0.08
C ASN A 10 10.31 -7.90 0.28
N ALA A 11 10.75 -9.09 -0.05
CA ALA A 11 12.11 -9.51 0.19
C ALA A 11 13.09 -8.77 -0.73
N LYS A 12 14.24 -8.41 -0.19
CA LYS A 12 15.32 -7.84 -0.97
C LYS A 12 16.01 -8.96 -1.76
N PHE A 13 16.22 -8.77 -3.05
CA PHE A 13 16.84 -9.77 -3.90
C PHE A 13 17.84 -9.13 -4.87
N HIS A 14 18.76 -9.94 -5.37
CA HIS A 14 19.67 -9.53 -6.43
C HIS A 14 18.91 -9.47 -7.75
N SER A 15 18.87 -8.28 -8.34
CA SER A 15 18.22 -8.07 -9.62
C SER A 15 19.23 -8.36 -10.74
N SER A 16 18.89 -9.32 -11.62
CA SER A 16 19.71 -9.60 -12.81
C SER A 16 19.40 -8.62 -13.95
N ARG A 17 18.28 -7.90 -13.85
CA ARG A 17 17.87 -6.88 -14.82
C ARG A 17 17.30 -5.69 -14.07
N SER A 18 17.42 -4.51 -14.66
CA SER A 18 16.93 -3.27 -14.05
C SER A 18 15.40 -3.22 -13.92
N ASP A 19 14.69 -4.01 -14.72
CA ASP A 19 13.23 -4.05 -14.74
C ASP A 19 12.63 -5.20 -13.93
N GLN A 20 13.47 -5.98 -13.22
CA GLN A 20 12.98 -7.11 -12.45
C GLN A 20 12.23 -6.66 -11.21
N LEU A 21 10.96 -7.07 -11.08
CA LEU A 21 10.06 -6.65 -10.01
C LEU A 21 9.86 -7.73 -8.94
N PHE A 22 10.22 -8.99 -9.23
CA PHE A 22 9.95 -10.12 -8.36
C PHE A 22 11.21 -10.92 -8.09
N CYS A 23 11.33 -11.45 -6.87
CA CYS A 23 12.47 -12.28 -6.50
C CYS A 23 12.44 -13.66 -7.15
N SER A 24 11.26 -14.12 -7.59
CA SER A 24 11.08 -15.44 -8.19
C SER A 24 9.86 -15.45 -9.11
N LYS A 25 9.81 -16.46 -9.98
CA LYS A 25 8.63 -16.72 -10.81
C LYS A 25 7.39 -16.99 -9.96
N ARG A 26 7.57 -17.66 -8.82
CA ARG A 26 6.47 -17.95 -7.88
C ARG A 26 5.82 -16.68 -7.38
N CYS A 27 6.63 -15.69 -6.98
CA CYS A 27 6.11 -14.41 -6.50
C CYS A 27 5.40 -13.66 -7.62
N ARG A 28 5.92 -13.70 -8.84
CA ARG A 28 5.27 -13.08 -10.00
C ARG A 28 3.89 -13.67 -10.25
N ILE A 29 3.79 -14.99 -10.21
CA ILE A 29 2.52 -15.70 -10.45
C ILE A 29 1.52 -15.35 -9.34
N LYS A 30 1.95 -15.39 -8.09
CA LYS A 30 1.10 -15.04 -6.94
C LYS A 30 0.62 -13.59 -7.00
N TYR A 31 1.49 -12.69 -7.39
CA TYR A 31 1.14 -11.28 -7.54
C TYR A 31 0.09 -11.08 -8.64
N ASN A 32 0.25 -11.75 -9.78
CA ASN A 32 -0.68 -11.64 -10.89
C ASN A 32 -2.03 -12.29 -10.58
N ASN A 33 -2.04 -13.36 -9.77
CA ASN A 33 -3.27 -14.06 -9.37
C ASN A 33 -3.95 -13.39 -8.17
N CYS A 34 -3.17 -12.77 -7.29
CA CYS A 34 -3.66 -11.99 -6.16
C CYS A 34 -3.53 -10.52 -6.52
N ASN A 35 -4.63 -9.91 -6.98
CA ASN A 35 -4.60 -8.54 -7.47
C ASN A 35 -4.47 -7.50 -6.35
N ASP A 36 -4.42 -7.92 -5.09
CA ASP A 36 -4.41 -7.00 -3.96
C ASP A 36 -3.00 -6.72 -3.47
N MET A 37 -2.69 -5.44 -3.28
CA MET A 37 -1.47 -5.00 -2.65
C MET A 37 -1.49 -5.37 -1.16
N ILE A 38 -0.36 -5.84 -0.63
CA ILE A 38 -0.22 -6.17 0.79
C ILE A 38 0.66 -5.13 1.46
N LEU A 39 0.15 -4.50 2.51
CA LEU A 39 0.90 -3.54 3.34
C LEU A 39 0.95 -4.02 4.77
N THR A 40 2.12 -3.88 5.40
CA THR A 40 2.29 -4.24 6.80
C THR A 40 2.00 -3.05 7.70
N LEU A 41 1.39 -3.34 8.85
CA LEU A 41 1.07 -2.34 9.86
C LEU A 41 1.62 -2.76 11.21
N LYS A 42 2.02 -1.78 12.01
CA LYS A 42 2.25 -1.99 13.44
C LYS A 42 0.92 -2.31 14.13
N LYS A 43 0.98 -3.09 15.21
CA LYS A 43 -0.22 -3.53 15.93
C LYS A 43 -1.12 -2.36 16.34
N GLN A 44 -0.54 -1.27 16.81
CA GLN A 44 -1.28 -0.09 17.24
C GLN A 44 -2.20 0.43 16.12
N TRP A 45 -1.64 0.63 14.94
CA TRP A 45 -2.41 1.16 13.81
C TRP A 45 -3.40 0.13 13.25
N PHE A 46 -3.00 -1.14 13.24
CA PHE A 46 -3.88 -2.23 12.83
C PHE A 46 -5.14 -2.29 13.69
N ASP A 47 -4.97 -2.27 15.00
CA ASP A 47 -6.10 -2.33 15.95
C ASP A 47 -6.99 -1.09 15.83
N MET A 48 -6.43 0.08 15.63
CA MET A 48 -7.19 1.33 15.47
C MET A 48 -8.02 1.34 14.19
N ILE A 49 -7.52 0.75 13.11
CA ILE A 49 -8.27 0.65 11.86
C ILE A 49 -9.43 -0.33 12.02
N ILE A 50 -9.19 -1.48 12.65
CA ILE A 50 -10.24 -2.48 12.88
C ILE A 50 -11.36 -1.92 13.76
N SER A 51 -11.02 -1.12 14.76
CA SER A 51 -12.00 -0.52 15.66
C SER A 51 -12.82 0.61 14.99
N GLY A 52 -12.36 1.10 13.84
CA GLY A 52 -12.97 2.23 13.15
C GLY A 52 -12.47 3.58 13.62
N GLU A 53 -11.57 3.62 14.59
CA GLU A 53 -11.00 4.87 15.11
C GLU A 53 -10.09 5.55 14.08
N LYS A 54 -9.32 4.75 13.33
CA LYS A 54 -8.39 5.25 12.31
C LYS A 54 -8.93 4.91 10.93
N THR A 55 -9.16 5.94 10.10
CA THR A 55 -9.75 5.78 8.77
C THR A 55 -8.81 6.11 7.64
N GLU A 56 -7.56 6.46 7.95
CA GLU A 56 -6.53 6.76 6.96
C GLU A 56 -5.23 6.08 7.36
N GLU A 57 -4.47 5.63 6.35
CA GLU A 57 -3.11 5.13 6.54
C GLU A 57 -2.17 5.97 5.69
N TYR A 58 -0.95 6.16 6.18
CA TYR A 58 0.00 7.07 5.54
C TYR A 58 1.27 6.34 5.14
N ARG A 59 1.81 6.73 3.99
CA ARG A 59 3.14 6.30 3.53
C ARG A 59 3.90 7.51 3.02
N GLU A 60 5.20 7.55 3.29
CA GLU A 60 6.04 8.68 2.89
C GLU A 60 6.08 8.83 1.37
N ILE A 61 6.10 10.08 0.91
CA ILE A 61 6.26 10.38 -0.51
C ILE A 61 7.74 10.23 -0.84
N LYS A 62 8.10 9.05 -1.29
CA LYS A 62 9.47 8.71 -1.70
C LYS A 62 9.43 7.66 -2.81
N PRO A 63 10.54 7.50 -3.57
CA PRO A 63 10.55 6.63 -4.76
C PRO A 63 10.05 5.21 -4.53
N TYR A 64 10.34 4.63 -3.36
CA TYR A 64 9.88 3.27 -3.03
C TYR A 64 8.36 3.15 -3.07
N TRP A 65 7.65 4.07 -2.40
CA TRP A 65 6.19 4.05 -2.35
C TRP A 65 5.56 4.57 -3.63
N GLU A 66 6.18 5.58 -4.26
CA GLU A 66 5.71 6.10 -5.53
C GLU A 66 5.62 5.01 -6.58
N LYS A 67 6.68 4.20 -6.73
CA LYS A 67 6.72 3.10 -7.70
C LYS A 67 5.64 2.06 -7.43
N ARG A 68 5.44 1.68 -6.17
CA ARG A 68 4.43 0.68 -5.80
C ARG A 68 3.01 1.19 -6.04
N PHE A 69 2.71 2.41 -5.62
CA PHE A 69 1.38 2.98 -5.79
C PHE A 69 1.07 3.29 -7.26
N LEU A 70 2.06 3.76 -8.01
CA LEU A 70 1.90 3.95 -9.46
C LEU A 70 1.51 2.66 -10.16
N HIS A 71 2.17 1.57 -9.80
CA HIS A 71 1.90 0.27 -10.40
C HIS A 71 0.50 -0.23 -10.02
N TYR A 72 0.08 -0.01 -8.78
CA TYR A 72 -1.17 -0.57 -8.27
C TYR A 72 -2.39 0.28 -8.64
N PHE A 73 -2.35 1.58 -8.37
CA PHE A 73 -3.47 2.50 -8.64
C PHE A 73 -3.44 3.09 -10.04
N GLY A 74 -2.24 3.26 -10.60
CA GLY A 74 -2.05 3.94 -11.87
C GLY A 74 -2.20 5.45 -11.78
N LYS A 75 -1.32 6.17 -12.46
CA LYS A 75 -1.42 7.63 -12.62
C LYS A 75 -1.60 7.98 -14.08
N ILE A 76 -2.42 8.98 -14.36
CA ILE A 76 -2.56 9.54 -15.69
C ILE A 76 -2.30 11.03 -15.62
N TYR A 77 -1.88 11.62 -16.75
CA TYR A 77 -1.66 13.05 -16.85
C TYR A 77 -2.87 13.71 -17.50
N ASP A 78 -3.36 14.76 -16.85
CA ASP A 78 -4.42 15.60 -17.42
C ASP A 78 -3.76 16.76 -18.17
N PHE A 79 -3.70 16.64 -19.49
CA PHE A 79 -3.08 17.65 -20.36
C PHE A 79 -4.01 18.82 -20.68
N SER A 80 -5.25 18.79 -20.22
CA SER A 80 -6.16 19.93 -20.39
C SER A 80 -5.76 21.12 -19.52
N GLN A 81 -4.87 20.90 -18.54
CA GLN A 81 -4.36 21.93 -17.66
C GLN A 81 -2.90 22.25 -17.97
N THR A 82 -2.48 23.47 -17.68
CA THR A 82 -1.11 23.94 -17.91
C THR A 82 -0.56 24.49 -16.60
N PRO A 83 0.45 23.84 -15.97
CA PRO A 83 1.10 22.58 -16.37
C PRO A 83 0.17 21.38 -16.23
N PRO A 84 0.44 20.26 -16.94
CA PRO A 84 -0.39 19.07 -16.82
C PRO A 84 -0.44 18.57 -15.37
N GLN A 85 -1.65 18.20 -14.92
CA GLN A 85 -1.83 17.64 -13.58
C GLN A 85 -1.78 16.12 -13.62
N VAL A 86 -1.23 15.53 -12.55
CA VAL A 86 -1.17 14.09 -12.39
C VAL A 86 -2.35 13.66 -11.52
N ILE A 87 -3.17 12.76 -12.04
CA ILE A 87 -4.30 12.22 -11.30
C ILE A 87 -4.20 10.70 -11.23
N TRP A 88 -4.75 10.12 -10.16
CA TRP A 88 -4.78 8.68 -9.99
C TRP A 88 -5.86 8.08 -10.90
N ASN A 89 -5.50 7.00 -11.62
CA ASN A 89 -6.39 6.37 -12.60
C ASN A 89 -7.53 5.60 -11.93
N GLN A 90 -7.26 4.97 -10.78
CA GLN A 90 -8.24 4.19 -10.04
C GLN A 90 -8.76 5.00 -8.85
N HIS A 91 -10.10 5.07 -8.71
CA HIS A 91 -10.70 5.78 -7.57
C HIS A 91 -10.51 5.01 -6.26
N SER A 92 -10.64 3.69 -6.31
CA SER A 92 -10.38 2.85 -5.14
C SER A 92 -9.92 1.47 -5.56
N LYS A 93 -9.16 0.83 -4.68
CA LYS A 93 -8.72 -0.56 -4.83
C LYS A 93 -8.65 -1.23 -3.46
N ASN A 94 -8.66 -2.55 -3.48
CA ASN A 94 -8.52 -3.33 -2.26
C ASN A 94 -7.05 -3.45 -1.86
N ILE A 95 -6.77 -3.23 -0.58
CA ILE A 95 -5.44 -3.40 -0.01
C ILE A 95 -5.55 -4.36 1.17
N VAL A 96 -4.67 -5.35 1.22
CA VAL A 96 -4.56 -6.25 2.37
C VAL A 96 -3.61 -5.62 3.37
N PHE A 97 -4.11 -5.34 4.57
CA PHE A 97 -3.29 -4.86 5.68
C PHE A 97 -2.99 -6.02 6.62
N ARG A 98 -1.72 -6.21 6.92
CA ARG A 98 -1.25 -7.34 7.72
C ARG A 98 -0.41 -6.84 8.88
N ASN A 99 -0.67 -7.39 10.07
CA ASN A 99 0.12 -7.08 11.26
C ASN A 99 1.32 -8.01 11.32
N GLY A 100 2.37 -7.67 10.56
CA GLY A 100 3.61 -8.45 10.51
C GLY A 100 3.82 -9.13 9.17
N TYR A 101 4.83 -9.98 9.11
CA TYR A 101 5.22 -10.71 7.90
C TYR A 101 4.84 -12.17 8.05
N GLY A 102 4.15 -12.71 7.06
CA GLY A 102 3.76 -14.12 7.02
C GLY A 102 2.26 -14.31 6.90
N TYR A 103 1.87 -15.48 6.39
CA TYR A 103 0.47 -15.80 6.12
C TYR A 103 -0.34 -16.11 7.39
N ASP A 104 0.33 -16.39 8.50
CA ASP A 104 -0.29 -16.69 9.78
C ASP A 104 -0.59 -15.46 10.62
N LYS A 105 -0.20 -14.29 10.15
CA LYS A 105 -0.39 -13.04 10.89
C LYS A 105 -1.80 -12.49 10.70
N PRO A 106 -2.32 -11.72 11.66
CA PRO A 106 -3.62 -11.06 11.50
C PRO A 106 -3.64 -10.16 10.27
N GLU A 107 -4.73 -10.21 9.52
CA GLU A 107 -4.90 -9.38 8.34
C GLU A 107 -6.36 -9.07 8.08
N PHE A 108 -6.59 -8.01 7.34
CA PHE A 108 -7.89 -7.69 6.77
C PHE A 108 -7.68 -7.05 5.40
N THR A 109 -8.74 -7.07 4.59
CA THR A 109 -8.74 -6.35 3.32
C THR A 109 -9.55 -5.08 3.50
N ALA A 110 -9.08 -3.98 2.93
CA ALA A 110 -9.79 -2.70 2.99
C ALA A 110 -9.90 -2.12 1.59
N GLU A 111 -11.07 -1.58 1.28
CA GLU A 111 -11.26 -0.79 0.07
C GLU A 111 -10.73 0.61 0.35
N CYS A 112 -9.72 1.03 -0.42
CA CYS A 112 -9.01 2.29 -0.17
C CYS A 112 -8.94 3.13 -1.44
N SER A 113 -9.05 4.43 -1.26
CA SER A 113 -8.66 5.41 -2.28
C SER A 113 -7.31 6.01 -1.91
N ILE A 114 -6.61 6.55 -2.90
CA ILE A 114 -5.30 7.16 -2.69
C ILE A 114 -5.34 8.65 -3.05
N SER A 115 -4.66 9.44 -2.24
CA SER A 115 -4.45 10.87 -2.49
C SER A 115 -3.10 11.28 -1.90
N GLU A 116 -2.75 12.53 -2.08
CA GLU A 116 -1.56 13.13 -1.48
C GLU A 116 -2.02 14.28 -0.60
N GLY A 117 -1.54 14.32 0.64
CA GLY A 117 -1.95 15.37 1.55
C GLY A 117 -1.37 15.22 2.94
N TYR A 118 -1.84 16.05 3.83
CA TYR A 118 -1.44 16.03 5.23
C TYR A 118 -2.27 15.01 5.99
N GLY A 119 -1.62 14.32 6.94
CA GLY A 119 -2.29 13.31 7.74
C GLY A 119 -2.68 13.81 9.12
N ASP A 120 -3.38 12.96 9.86
CA ASP A 120 -3.78 13.19 11.24
C ASP A 120 -2.63 12.78 12.16
N GLU A 121 -2.19 13.70 13.00
CA GLU A 121 -1.09 13.44 13.93
C GLU A 121 -1.42 12.32 14.92
N SER A 122 -2.68 12.20 15.32
CA SER A 122 -3.11 11.12 16.21
C SER A 122 -3.02 9.73 15.57
N TRP A 123 -2.89 9.69 14.25
CA TRP A 123 -2.78 8.45 13.47
C TRP A 123 -1.37 8.23 12.92
N GLY A 124 -0.38 8.93 13.45
CA GLY A 124 1.03 8.70 13.12
C GLY A 124 1.63 9.65 12.10
N ALA A 125 0.88 10.65 11.62
CA ALA A 125 1.43 11.64 10.70
C ALA A 125 2.22 12.70 11.45
N GLU A 126 3.29 13.17 10.82
CA GLU A 126 4.04 14.32 11.33
C GLU A 126 3.38 15.63 10.89
N LYS A 127 3.49 16.64 11.75
CA LYS A 127 2.95 17.96 11.47
C LYS A 127 3.62 18.58 10.24
N ASN A 128 2.81 19.17 9.36
CA ASN A 128 3.28 19.86 8.16
C ASN A 128 4.03 18.98 7.15
N LYS A 129 3.81 17.67 7.20
CA LYS A 129 4.42 16.74 6.26
C LYS A 129 3.33 16.12 5.38
N LYS A 130 3.57 16.11 4.07
CA LYS A 130 2.67 15.44 3.11
C LYS A 130 2.99 13.96 2.99
N TYR A 131 1.95 13.18 2.79
CA TYR A 131 2.03 11.73 2.66
C TYR A 131 1.19 11.26 1.47
N TYR A 132 1.43 10.02 1.04
CA TYR A 132 0.39 9.28 0.34
C TYR A 132 -0.64 8.89 1.39
N VAL A 133 -1.89 9.30 1.16
CA VAL A 133 -2.99 9.05 2.09
C VAL A 133 -3.88 7.97 1.49
N LEU A 134 -3.99 6.86 2.20
CA LEU A 134 -4.91 5.78 1.84
C LEU A 134 -6.15 5.95 2.71
N THR A 135 -7.25 6.37 2.08
CA THR A 135 -8.53 6.55 2.78
C THR A 135 -9.29 5.24 2.78
N ILE A 136 -9.62 4.73 3.95
CA ILE A 136 -10.27 3.43 4.14
C ILE A 136 -11.78 3.62 4.11
N HIS A 137 -12.44 2.99 3.13
CA HIS A 137 -13.89 3.10 2.96
C HIS A 137 -14.63 1.93 3.57
N ARG A 138 -14.03 0.73 3.53
CA ARG A 138 -14.69 -0.50 3.98
C ARG A 138 -13.64 -1.55 4.31
N ILE A 139 -13.92 -2.34 5.36
CA ILE A 139 -13.04 -3.44 5.81
C ILE A 139 -13.80 -4.75 5.67
N PHE A 140 -13.13 -5.78 5.16
CA PHE A 140 -13.70 -7.11 4.99
C PHE A 140 -12.58 -8.17 4.97
N ASN A 141 -12.94 -9.45 4.87
CA ASN A 141 -11.99 -10.59 4.82
C ASN A 141 -10.99 -10.58 5.99
N LYS A 142 -11.50 -10.42 7.21
CA LYS A 142 -10.65 -10.50 8.42
C LYS A 142 -10.19 -11.93 8.63
N LYS A 143 -8.86 -12.13 8.77
CA LYS A 143 -8.22 -13.43 8.97
C LYS A 143 -7.27 -13.40 10.14
N ASN A 144 -7.23 -14.50 10.89
CA ASN A 144 -6.27 -14.68 12.00
C ASN A 144 -6.37 -13.60 13.07
N ILE A 145 -7.53 -12.96 13.19
CA ILE A 145 -7.78 -11.92 14.18
C ILE A 145 -8.50 -12.58 15.35
N LYS A 146 -7.90 -12.46 16.55
CA LYS A 146 -8.51 -12.96 17.76
C LYS A 146 -9.65 -12.03 18.17
N THR A 147 -10.85 -12.57 18.21
CA THR A 147 -12.00 -11.88 18.80
C THR A 147 -12.09 -12.29 20.25
N GLU A 148 -11.97 -11.32 21.12
CA GLU A 148 -12.24 -11.55 22.55
C GLU A 148 -13.74 -11.35 22.82
#